data_415920766ef50b86d006ffa6a70c1c44
#
_entry.id   415920766ef50b86d006ffa6a70c1c44
#
_cell.length_a   1.000
_cell.length_b   1.000
_cell.length_c   1.000
_cell.angle_alpha   90.00
_cell.angle_beta   90.00
_cell.angle_gamma   90.00
#
_symmetry.space_group_name_H-M   'P 1'
#
loop_
_entity.id
_entity.type
_entity.pdbx_description
1 polymer ?
#
loop_
_entity_poly.entity_id
_entity_poly.type
_entity_poly.pdbx_seq_one_letter_code
_entity_poly.pdbx_strand_id
1 'polypeptide(L)'
;MRKILLAVFAACMWVAGSAQEKIAFEAQSCTSIMVGRKASTDGSVMTSHTCDGRYRTWAYMEPAAGHAKDELHDVCHGTMHTSFRGDTTGVKLVGQIPQVAHTYAYLNTGYPCLNEKQLAIGETTFGGPDTLMNAKGMFTIEELERVVLERCDNARDAIRLIGKLVKAYGYGDSGECLTIADEQEVWQLEILGEGPDKIGGIWVAQRVPDDHVGVSANIPRIGKIDRKDKDYFMASDNVEKVARQFGLWDGKGDFVFWRAFHSDYGDGHNFSDREYFILNALAPSLGLTRDMDELPFSVKPDTLVDVRRVMELFRSTFEGTFMDMCQNVVVPAGRDGQSTAVSPIANPWLTGTMQKTLNQLAPGTIEFRRTVAVAWCAYSTVIQLRSWLPDAVGGVCWLSLDNPGQSPRVPVFAGTTRLPEAYDRCGQNGYDPESALWHFRRANKLATVAWQSTKKQLTDEVLAVESSSLAGLRELERQVQDAEPERAAALLNAYTTRVYDDAVSRWAALEASFWHRFGLGF
;
A
#
# COMPACT_ATOMS: atom_id res chain seq x y z
N MET A 1 31.51 -38.76 -15.68
CA MET A 1 31.47 -37.29 -15.86
C MET A 1 30.10 -36.74 -16.29
N ARG A 2 29.41 -37.35 -17.30
CA ARG A 2 28.07 -36.82 -17.72
C ARG A 2 26.97 -36.85 -16.64
N LYS A 3 26.97 -37.85 -15.74
CA LYS A 3 25.96 -37.98 -14.66
C LYS A 3 26.18 -36.98 -13.51
N ILE A 4 27.41 -36.55 -13.27
CA ILE A 4 27.75 -35.54 -12.24
C ILE A 4 27.38 -34.13 -12.74
N LEU A 5 27.54 -33.82 -14.03
CA LEU A 5 27.12 -32.54 -14.62
C LEU A 5 25.59 -32.37 -14.57
N LEU A 6 24.81 -33.44 -14.80
CA LEU A 6 23.34 -33.34 -14.73
C LEU A 6 22.85 -33.13 -13.29
N ALA A 7 23.49 -33.72 -12.28
CA ALA A 7 23.13 -33.52 -10.88
C ALA A 7 23.47 -32.11 -10.38
N VAL A 8 24.59 -31.53 -10.83
CA VAL A 8 24.96 -30.14 -10.50
C VAL A 8 24.01 -29.15 -11.19
N PHE A 9 23.60 -29.42 -12.45
CA PHE A 9 22.65 -28.56 -13.16
C PHE A 9 21.24 -28.61 -12.54
N ALA A 10 20.78 -29.79 -12.10
CA ALA A 10 19.51 -29.97 -11.40
C ALA A 10 19.54 -29.31 -10.00
N ALA A 11 20.65 -29.41 -9.26
CA ALA A 11 20.81 -28.74 -7.97
C ALA A 11 20.88 -27.20 -8.10
N CYS A 12 21.54 -26.67 -9.15
CA CYS A 12 21.57 -25.25 -9.44
C CYS A 12 20.20 -24.71 -9.86
N MET A 13 19.38 -25.49 -10.60
CA MET A 13 18.01 -25.06 -10.93
C MET A 13 17.07 -25.11 -9.72
N TRP A 14 17.26 -26.07 -8.80
CA TRP A 14 16.46 -26.16 -7.57
C TRP A 14 16.78 -25.03 -6.59
N VAL A 15 18.05 -24.67 -6.44
CA VAL A 15 18.48 -23.52 -5.61
C VAL A 15 18.05 -22.18 -6.25
N ALA A 16 18.05 -22.08 -7.58
CA ALA A 16 17.55 -20.89 -8.28
C ALA A 16 16.02 -20.76 -8.15
N GLY A 17 15.26 -21.88 -8.22
CA GLY A 17 13.82 -21.90 -8.04
C GLY A 17 13.41 -21.47 -6.62
N SER A 18 14.04 -22.01 -5.57
CA SER A 18 13.72 -21.64 -4.18
C SER A 18 14.12 -20.20 -3.82
N ALA A 19 15.21 -19.68 -4.42
CA ALA A 19 15.60 -18.27 -4.24
C ALA A 19 14.67 -17.31 -4.99
N GLN A 20 14.13 -17.74 -6.14
CA GLN A 20 13.20 -16.95 -6.93
C GLN A 20 11.79 -16.93 -6.31
N GLU A 21 11.34 -18.02 -5.69
CA GLU A 21 10.11 -18.09 -4.89
C GLU A 21 10.19 -17.22 -3.63
N LYS A 22 11.29 -17.27 -2.87
CA LYS A 22 11.48 -16.37 -1.71
C LYS A 22 11.50 -14.88 -2.11
N ILE A 23 12.17 -14.52 -3.20
CA ILE A 23 12.21 -13.15 -3.71
C ILE A 23 10.81 -12.71 -4.19
N ALA A 24 10.00 -13.60 -4.76
CA ALA A 24 8.63 -13.30 -5.18
C ALA A 24 7.71 -13.03 -3.98
N PHE A 25 7.84 -13.77 -2.88
CA PHE A 25 7.04 -13.56 -1.66
C PHE A 25 7.46 -12.30 -0.90
N GLU A 26 8.75 -12.04 -0.74
CA GLU A 26 9.27 -10.79 -0.14
C GLU A 26 8.95 -9.54 -1.00
N ALA A 27 8.66 -9.72 -2.30
CA ALA A 27 8.31 -8.64 -3.22
C ALA A 27 6.83 -8.24 -3.18
N GLN A 28 5.93 -9.10 -2.70
CA GLN A 28 4.50 -8.79 -2.54
C GLN A 28 4.23 -8.41 -1.09
N SER A 29 4.34 -7.14 -0.80
CA SER A 29 4.16 -6.64 0.56
C SER A 29 3.73 -5.17 0.52
N CYS A 30 2.86 -4.78 1.43
CA CYS A 30 2.21 -3.48 1.44
C CYS A 30 2.42 -2.79 2.78
N THR A 31 2.17 -1.49 2.85
CA THR A 31 2.17 -0.71 4.11
C THR A 31 1.00 0.24 4.08
N SER A 32 0.21 0.27 5.15
CA SER A 32 -0.86 1.24 5.36
C SER A 32 -0.66 2.00 6.66
N ILE A 33 -0.93 3.31 6.65
CA ILE A 33 -0.93 4.20 7.81
C ILE A 33 -2.33 4.77 7.95
N MET A 34 -2.90 4.69 9.13
CA MET A 34 -4.22 5.20 9.49
C MET A 34 -4.08 6.37 10.47
N VAL A 35 -4.81 7.46 10.25
CA VAL A 35 -4.79 8.63 11.15
C VAL A 35 -6.22 8.99 11.52
N GLY A 36 -6.54 8.95 12.81
CA GLY A 36 -7.82 9.40 13.34
C GLY A 36 -7.96 10.93 13.29
N ARG A 37 -9.19 11.43 13.20
CA ARG A 37 -9.49 12.86 12.97
C ARG A 37 -8.91 13.82 14.01
N LYS A 38 -8.72 13.36 15.27
CA LYS A 38 -8.13 14.17 16.35
C LYS A 38 -6.61 13.99 16.46
N ALA A 39 -6.04 13.01 15.74
CA ALA A 39 -4.61 12.84 15.58
C ALA A 39 -4.05 13.67 14.41
N SER A 40 -4.90 14.13 13.51
CA SER A 40 -4.51 14.98 12.38
C SER A 40 -4.50 16.46 12.73
N THR A 41 -3.70 17.27 12.01
CA THR A 41 -3.54 18.72 12.25
C THR A 41 -4.75 19.53 11.84
N ASP A 42 -5.56 19.02 10.91
CA ASP A 42 -6.70 19.74 10.30
C ASP A 42 -8.06 19.08 10.58
N GLY A 43 -8.09 17.96 11.31
CA GLY A 43 -9.31 17.23 11.60
C GLY A 43 -9.72 16.21 10.52
N SER A 44 -8.91 16.03 9.47
CA SER A 44 -9.15 14.99 8.47
C SER A 44 -8.88 13.58 9.02
N VAL A 45 -9.58 12.61 8.48
CA VAL A 45 -9.25 11.19 8.62
C VAL A 45 -8.35 10.78 7.46
N MET A 46 -7.35 9.91 7.71
CA MET A 46 -6.49 9.43 6.64
C MET A 46 -6.36 7.91 6.68
N THR A 47 -6.35 7.32 5.48
CA THR A 47 -5.88 5.95 5.24
C THR A 47 -4.89 5.97 4.08
N SER A 48 -4.18 4.88 3.85
CA SER A 48 -3.10 4.87 2.87
C SER A 48 -2.72 3.45 2.48
N HIS A 49 -1.94 3.30 1.41
CA HIS A 49 -1.52 2.01 0.89
C HIS A 49 -0.27 2.14 0.02
N THR A 50 0.68 1.19 0.15
CA THR A 50 1.68 0.90 -0.87
C THR A 50 1.35 -0.42 -1.53
N CYS A 51 1.30 -0.45 -2.85
CA CYS A 51 1.09 -1.67 -3.64
C CYS A 51 2.44 -2.17 -4.14
N ASP A 52 3.07 -3.06 -3.36
CA ASP A 52 4.44 -3.48 -3.60
C ASP A 52 4.46 -4.83 -4.31
N GLY A 53 4.71 -4.83 -5.63
CA GLY A 53 4.73 -6.02 -6.44
C GLY A 53 4.44 -5.77 -7.92
N ARG A 54 4.16 -6.86 -8.66
CA ARG A 54 3.82 -6.81 -10.08
C ARG A 54 2.33 -6.61 -10.32
N TYR A 55 1.80 -5.52 -9.79
CA TYR A 55 0.42 -5.12 -9.98
C TYR A 55 0.29 -4.14 -11.14
N ARG A 56 -0.93 -3.94 -11.63
CA ARG A 56 -1.19 -2.95 -12.68
C ARG A 56 -0.85 -1.55 -12.20
N THR A 57 -0.23 -0.78 -13.08
CA THR A 57 0.17 0.62 -12.84
C THR A 57 -0.68 1.61 -13.63
N TRP A 58 -1.67 1.12 -14.35
CA TRP A 58 -2.70 1.92 -14.99
C TRP A 58 -3.91 2.07 -14.06
N ALA A 59 -4.57 3.21 -14.14
CA ALA A 59 -5.70 3.57 -13.29
C ALA A 59 -6.67 4.47 -14.04
N TYR A 60 -7.94 4.46 -13.63
CA TYR A 60 -8.98 5.31 -14.20
C TYR A 60 -10.09 5.58 -13.17
N MET A 61 -10.93 6.58 -13.47
CA MET A 61 -12.15 6.81 -12.70
C MET A 61 -13.27 5.94 -13.26
N GLU A 62 -13.79 5.00 -12.45
CA GLU A 62 -15.02 4.29 -12.77
C GLU A 62 -16.19 5.22 -12.52
N PRO A 63 -17.07 5.48 -13.51
CA PRO A 63 -18.19 6.40 -13.33
C PRO A 63 -19.30 5.78 -12.49
N ALA A 64 -20.07 6.63 -11.78
CA ALA A 64 -21.32 6.24 -11.18
C ALA A 64 -22.32 5.78 -12.26
N ALA A 65 -23.12 4.78 -11.94
CA ALA A 65 -24.08 4.21 -12.87
C ALA A 65 -25.44 3.84 -12.22
N GLY A 66 -26.50 4.00 -12.98
CA GLY A 66 -27.80 3.44 -12.65
C GLY A 66 -27.98 2.05 -13.28
N HIS A 67 -28.60 1.14 -12.54
CA HIS A 67 -28.74 -0.26 -12.92
C HIS A 67 -30.22 -0.68 -12.98
N ALA A 68 -30.53 -1.60 -13.87
CA ALA A 68 -31.86 -2.15 -14.00
C ALA A 68 -32.20 -3.05 -12.79
N LYS A 69 -33.49 -3.18 -12.49
CA LYS A 69 -33.95 -4.19 -11.54
C LYS A 69 -33.56 -5.57 -12.08
N ASP A 70 -33.07 -6.42 -11.23
CA ASP A 70 -32.62 -7.79 -11.56
C ASP A 70 -31.32 -7.86 -12.38
N GLU A 71 -30.60 -6.75 -12.55
CA GLU A 71 -29.23 -6.75 -13.09
C GLU A 71 -28.27 -7.48 -12.15
N LEU A 72 -27.27 -8.15 -12.71
CA LEU A 72 -26.25 -8.87 -11.95
C LEU A 72 -24.91 -8.21 -12.10
N HIS A 73 -24.14 -8.18 -11.03
CA HIS A 73 -22.75 -7.75 -10.98
C HIS A 73 -21.83 -8.98 -11.13
N ASP A 74 -20.91 -8.92 -12.07
CA ASP A 74 -19.93 -9.96 -12.33
C ASP A 74 -18.80 -9.90 -11.29
N VAL A 75 -18.56 -11.00 -10.59
CA VAL A 75 -17.45 -11.17 -9.65
C VAL A 75 -16.29 -11.84 -10.39
N CYS A 76 -15.16 -11.13 -10.50
CA CYS A 76 -14.00 -11.54 -11.29
C CYS A 76 -12.72 -11.60 -10.43
N HIS A 77 -11.86 -12.59 -10.68
CA HIS A 77 -10.51 -12.66 -10.12
C HIS A 77 -9.46 -12.21 -11.12
N GLY A 78 -8.36 -11.64 -10.64
CA GLY A 78 -7.19 -11.30 -11.45
C GLY A 78 -7.22 -9.92 -12.11
N THR A 79 -8.19 -9.07 -11.78
CA THR A 79 -8.32 -7.72 -12.35
C THR A 79 -7.15 -6.81 -12.01
N MET A 80 -6.48 -7.05 -10.89
CA MET A 80 -5.29 -6.32 -10.43
C MET A 80 -4.03 -6.51 -11.30
N HIS A 81 -4.05 -7.45 -12.24
CA HIS A 81 -2.91 -7.77 -13.12
C HIS A 81 -3.14 -7.41 -14.60
N THR A 82 -4.28 -6.82 -14.93
CA THR A 82 -4.65 -6.46 -16.30
C THR A 82 -3.78 -5.34 -16.87
N SER A 83 -3.70 -5.24 -18.20
CA SER A 83 -2.81 -4.31 -18.90
C SER A 83 -3.50 -3.03 -19.38
N PHE A 84 -4.83 -3.04 -19.52
CA PHE A 84 -5.65 -1.89 -19.94
C PHE A 84 -7.11 -2.11 -19.55
N ARG A 85 -7.92 -1.07 -19.63
CA ARG A 85 -9.36 -1.14 -19.35
C ARG A 85 -10.06 -2.08 -20.36
N GLY A 86 -10.74 -3.11 -19.82
CA GLY A 86 -11.38 -4.16 -20.62
C GLY A 86 -10.46 -5.32 -21.02
N ASP A 87 -9.21 -5.34 -20.53
CA ASP A 87 -8.35 -6.52 -20.65
C ASP A 87 -8.94 -7.69 -19.85
N THR A 88 -9.18 -8.80 -20.53
CA THR A 88 -9.69 -10.05 -19.92
C THR A 88 -8.60 -11.11 -19.76
N THR A 89 -7.35 -10.79 -20.12
CA THR A 89 -6.23 -11.73 -20.03
C THR A 89 -5.94 -12.08 -18.56
N GLY A 90 -6.11 -13.36 -18.21
CA GLY A 90 -5.95 -13.83 -16.83
C GLY A 90 -7.13 -13.49 -15.91
N VAL A 91 -8.15 -12.75 -16.38
CA VAL A 91 -9.36 -12.46 -15.63
C VAL A 91 -10.31 -13.66 -15.70
N LYS A 92 -10.82 -14.08 -14.55
CA LYS A 92 -11.72 -15.22 -14.42
C LYS A 92 -13.04 -14.78 -13.79
N LEU A 93 -14.13 -14.88 -14.53
CA LEU A 93 -15.49 -14.78 -13.96
C LEU A 93 -15.74 -15.98 -13.05
N VAL A 94 -16.00 -15.73 -11.77
CA VAL A 94 -16.18 -16.77 -10.74
C VAL A 94 -17.61 -16.86 -10.24
N GLY A 95 -18.41 -15.86 -10.46
CA GLY A 95 -19.83 -15.84 -10.11
C GLY A 95 -20.49 -14.50 -10.34
N GLN A 96 -21.71 -14.38 -9.88
CA GLN A 96 -22.50 -13.15 -9.98
C GLN A 96 -23.26 -12.90 -8.68
N ILE A 97 -23.46 -11.63 -8.35
CA ILE A 97 -24.30 -11.19 -7.23
C ILE A 97 -25.36 -10.20 -7.72
N PRO A 98 -26.49 -10.01 -7.02
CA PRO A 98 -27.45 -8.98 -7.36
C PRO A 98 -26.80 -7.60 -7.38
N GLN A 99 -27.03 -6.82 -8.46
CA GLN A 99 -26.57 -5.44 -8.53
C GLN A 99 -27.51 -4.52 -7.74
N VAL A 100 -26.94 -3.40 -7.24
CA VAL A 100 -27.71 -2.33 -6.60
C VAL A 100 -28.29 -1.39 -7.65
N ALA A 101 -29.32 -0.61 -7.31
CA ALA A 101 -29.96 0.30 -8.25
C ALA A 101 -29.04 1.44 -8.73
N HIS A 102 -28.03 1.77 -7.94
CA HIS A 102 -27.05 2.81 -8.25
C HIS A 102 -25.70 2.45 -7.65
N THR A 103 -24.62 2.60 -8.44
CA THR A 103 -23.23 2.45 -8.00
C THR A 103 -22.54 3.80 -7.99
N TYR A 104 -21.68 4.02 -6.99
CA TYR A 104 -20.88 5.23 -6.87
C TYR A 104 -19.66 5.21 -7.80
N ALA A 105 -19.21 6.40 -8.23
CA ALA A 105 -17.95 6.57 -8.92
C ALA A 105 -16.77 6.33 -7.97
N TYR A 106 -15.67 5.76 -8.48
CA TYR A 106 -14.47 5.53 -7.66
C TYR A 106 -13.18 5.52 -8.47
N LEU A 107 -12.06 5.77 -7.79
CA LEU A 107 -10.71 5.62 -8.34
C LEU A 107 -10.32 4.14 -8.38
N ASN A 108 -10.21 3.60 -9.60
CA ASN A 108 -9.92 2.20 -9.86
C ASN A 108 -8.42 2.00 -10.16
N THR A 109 -7.67 1.74 -9.11
CA THR A 109 -6.26 1.30 -9.12
C THR A 109 -6.17 -0.24 -9.05
N GLY A 110 -4.99 -0.82 -8.93
CA GLY A 110 -4.83 -2.27 -8.73
C GLY A 110 -5.74 -2.80 -7.61
N TYR A 111 -5.76 -2.11 -6.50
CA TYR A 111 -6.73 -2.19 -5.41
C TYR A 111 -7.54 -0.90 -5.40
N PRO A 112 -8.83 -0.89 -5.75
CA PRO A 112 -9.65 0.32 -5.76
C PRO A 112 -9.65 1.03 -4.41
N CYS A 113 -9.60 2.37 -4.36
CA CYS A 113 -9.19 3.00 -3.10
C CYS A 113 -10.01 4.19 -2.60
N LEU A 114 -10.77 4.90 -3.43
CA LEU A 114 -11.55 6.08 -3.02
C LEU A 114 -12.79 6.24 -3.88
N ASN A 115 -13.96 6.38 -3.28
CA ASN A 115 -15.20 6.69 -4.00
C ASN A 115 -15.65 8.16 -3.85
N GLU A 116 -16.69 8.52 -4.61
CA GLU A 116 -17.26 9.88 -4.64
C GLU A 116 -17.94 10.31 -3.32
N LYS A 117 -18.12 9.40 -2.35
CA LYS A 117 -18.69 9.62 -1.02
C LYS A 117 -17.64 9.71 0.08
N GLN A 118 -16.39 9.89 -0.26
CA GLN A 118 -15.27 9.90 0.67
C GLN A 118 -15.11 8.58 1.48
N LEU A 119 -15.59 7.45 0.96
CA LEU A 119 -15.19 6.15 1.47
C LEU A 119 -13.84 5.79 0.85
N ALA A 120 -12.85 5.45 1.69
CA ALA A 120 -11.49 5.14 1.26
C ALA A 120 -10.99 3.82 1.85
N ILE A 121 -10.16 3.11 1.09
CA ILE A 121 -9.61 1.81 1.49
C ILE A 121 -8.11 1.76 1.17
N GLY A 122 -7.34 1.19 2.10
CA GLY A 122 -5.98 0.71 1.90
C GLY A 122 -5.91 -0.78 2.22
N GLU A 123 -4.93 -1.47 1.67
CA GLU A 123 -4.80 -2.92 1.79
C GLU A 123 -3.38 -3.32 2.23
N THR A 124 -3.26 -4.45 2.96
CA THR A 124 -1.99 -5.16 3.21
C THR A 124 -2.26 -6.65 3.44
N THR A 125 -1.62 -7.50 2.65
CA THR A 125 -1.69 -8.96 2.81
C THR A 125 -0.90 -9.42 4.05
N PHE A 126 -1.49 -10.20 4.95
CA PHE A 126 -0.75 -10.83 6.04
C PHE A 126 -0.61 -12.37 5.90
N GLY A 127 -1.24 -12.95 4.89
CA GLY A 127 -1.17 -14.38 4.57
C GLY A 127 -2.02 -15.26 5.48
N GLY A 128 -1.60 -15.42 6.75
CA GLY A 128 -2.26 -16.31 7.69
C GLY A 128 -2.04 -17.80 7.40
N PRO A 129 -2.65 -18.71 8.17
CA PRO A 129 -2.50 -20.15 7.97
C PRO A 129 -3.12 -20.63 6.63
N ASP A 130 -2.33 -21.27 5.78
CA ASP A 130 -2.77 -21.85 4.49
C ASP A 130 -3.96 -22.77 4.61
N THR A 131 -4.09 -23.44 5.78
CA THR A 131 -5.21 -24.35 6.07
C THR A 131 -6.57 -23.69 6.07
N LEU A 132 -6.63 -22.36 6.16
CA LEU A 132 -7.87 -21.59 6.14
C LEU A 132 -8.29 -21.15 4.74
N MET A 133 -7.39 -21.25 3.76
CA MET A 133 -7.70 -20.87 2.38
C MET A 133 -8.77 -21.76 1.76
N ASN A 134 -9.66 -21.15 0.99
CA ASN A 134 -10.69 -21.87 0.22
C ASN A 134 -10.80 -21.31 -1.20
N ALA A 135 -10.14 -21.93 -2.15
CA ALA A 135 -10.19 -21.56 -3.57
C ALA A 135 -11.61 -21.57 -4.21
N LYS A 136 -12.63 -22.06 -3.49
CA LYS A 136 -14.05 -22.01 -3.90
C LYS A 136 -14.76 -20.76 -3.39
N GLY A 137 -14.14 -19.99 -2.50
CA GLY A 137 -14.66 -18.69 -2.08
C GLY A 137 -14.76 -17.75 -3.28
N MET A 138 -15.90 -17.07 -3.41
CA MET A 138 -16.18 -16.24 -4.59
C MET A 138 -15.38 -14.93 -4.56
N PHE A 139 -15.09 -14.38 -3.37
CA PHE A 139 -14.46 -13.07 -3.24
C PHE A 139 -12.97 -13.17 -2.94
N THR A 140 -12.16 -12.45 -3.71
CA THR A 140 -10.82 -12.01 -3.37
C THR A 140 -10.89 -10.60 -2.77
N ILE A 141 -9.78 -10.11 -2.22
CA ILE A 141 -9.82 -8.84 -1.48
C ILE A 141 -10.09 -7.65 -2.41
N GLU A 142 -9.47 -7.58 -3.58
CA GLU A 142 -9.67 -6.49 -4.53
C GLU A 142 -11.11 -6.40 -5.04
N GLU A 143 -11.80 -7.54 -5.11
CA GLU A 143 -13.19 -7.58 -5.52
C GLU A 143 -14.14 -7.12 -4.40
N LEU A 144 -13.82 -7.44 -3.14
CA LEU A 144 -14.55 -6.88 -2.00
C LEU A 144 -14.39 -5.36 -1.93
N GLU A 145 -13.20 -4.82 -2.14
CA GLU A 145 -12.94 -3.38 -2.19
C GLU A 145 -13.78 -2.71 -3.27
N ARG A 146 -13.78 -3.27 -4.49
CA ARG A 146 -14.59 -2.76 -5.59
C ARG A 146 -16.07 -2.69 -5.22
N VAL A 147 -16.64 -3.81 -4.74
CA VAL A 147 -18.06 -3.88 -4.43
C VAL A 147 -18.47 -2.95 -3.30
N VAL A 148 -17.63 -2.75 -2.27
CA VAL A 148 -17.99 -1.83 -1.19
C VAL A 148 -17.84 -0.37 -1.58
N LEU A 149 -16.84 -0.02 -2.42
CA LEU A 149 -16.71 1.33 -2.96
C LEU A 149 -17.87 1.70 -3.89
N GLU A 150 -18.38 0.76 -4.67
CA GLU A 150 -19.56 0.94 -5.51
C GLU A 150 -20.85 1.16 -4.70
N ARG A 151 -20.95 0.67 -3.44
CA ARG A 151 -22.22 0.48 -2.75
C ARG A 151 -22.34 1.14 -1.38
N CYS A 152 -21.24 1.59 -0.79
CA CYS A 152 -21.21 2.14 0.56
C CYS A 152 -20.71 3.58 0.57
N ASP A 153 -21.22 4.38 1.50
CA ASP A 153 -20.87 5.76 1.74
C ASP A 153 -20.15 5.98 3.09
N ASN A 154 -19.98 4.92 3.89
CA ASN A 154 -19.29 4.99 5.17
C ASN A 154 -18.58 3.67 5.53
N ALA A 155 -17.60 3.76 6.42
CA ALA A 155 -16.74 2.63 6.80
C ALA A 155 -17.53 1.49 7.48
N ARG A 156 -18.47 1.78 8.34
CA ARG A 156 -19.23 0.74 9.05
C ARG A 156 -20.12 -0.07 8.14
N ASP A 157 -20.76 0.53 7.16
CA ASP A 157 -21.59 -0.18 6.20
C ASP A 157 -20.72 -0.99 5.22
N ALA A 158 -19.55 -0.49 4.84
CA ALA A 158 -18.54 -1.26 4.09
C ALA A 158 -18.16 -2.54 4.83
N ILE A 159 -17.78 -2.46 6.11
CA ILE A 159 -17.46 -3.63 6.95
C ILE A 159 -18.63 -4.62 7.05
N ARG A 160 -19.85 -4.11 7.27
CA ARG A 160 -21.06 -4.97 7.32
C ARG A 160 -21.34 -5.65 6.00
N LEU A 161 -21.14 -4.94 4.89
CA LEU A 161 -21.33 -5.50 3.54
C LEU A 161 -20.30 -6.60 3.26
N ILE A 162 -19.02 -6.38 3.55
CA ILE A 162 -17.96 -7.40 3.47
C ILE A 162 -18.39 -8.65 4.25
N GLY A 163 -18.80 -8.50 5.51
CA GLY A 163 -19.24 -9.61 6.34
C GLY A 163 -20.41 -10.39 5.75
N LYS A 164 -21.39 -9.70 5.12
CA LYS A 164 -22.54 -10.32 4.45
C LYS A 164 -22.12 -11.09 3.19
N LEU A 165 -21.29 -10.49 2.36
CA LEU A 165 -20.82 -11.09 1.11
C LEU A 165 -19.97 -12.34 1.38
N VAL A 166 -19.02 -12.25 2.30
CA VAL A 166 -18.17 -13.37 2.68
C VAL A 166 -18.97 -14.51 3.30
N LYS A 167 -19.96 -14.22 4.15
CA LYS A 167 -20.85 -15.25 4.72
C LYS A 167 -21.69 -15.94 3.65
N ALA A 168 -22.14 -15.22 2.63
CA ALA A 168 -23.04 -15.76 1.59
C ALA A 168 -22.28 -16.50 0.48
N TYR A 169 -21.12 -16.00 0.08
CA TYR A 169 -20.43 -16.42 -1.14
C TYR A 169 -19.00 -16.93 -0.89
N GLY A 170 -18.46 -16.75 0.31
CA GLY A 170 -17.14 -17.20 0.72
C GLY A 170 -16.00 -16.25 0.34
N TYR A 171 -14.91 -16.35 1.09
CA TYR A 171 -13.65 -15.65 0.89
C TYR A 171 -12.62 -16.64 0.38
N GLY A 172 -11.99 -16.35 -0.75
CA GLY A 172 -11.12 -17.26 -1.50
C GLY A 172 -9.67 -16.83 -1.59
N ASP A 173 -9.28 -15.81 -0.83
CA ASP A 173 -7.92 -15.28 -0.83
C ASP A 173 -7.14 -15.69 0.42
N SER A 174 -5.86 -15.32 0.48
CA SER A 174 -5.03 -15.37 1.69
C SER A 174 -5.54 -14.43 2.77
N GLY A 175 -4.90 -14.41 3.95
CA GLY A 175 -5.25 -13.47 5.00
C GLY A 175 -4.92 -12.03 4.59
N GLU A 176 -5.91 -11.14 4.65
CA GLU A 176 -5.82 -9.76 4.21
C GLU A 176 -6.27 -8.78 5.28
N CYS A 177 -5.68 -7.60 5.27
CA CYS A 177 -6.05 -6.47 6.09
C CYS A 177 -6.52 -5.32 5.21
N LEU A 178 -7.70 -4.78 5.48
CA LEU A 178 -8.20 -3.53 4.91
C LEU A 178 -8.17 -2.43 5.96
N THR A 179 -7.71 -1.25 5.55
CA THR A 179 -7.83 -0.01 6.34
C THR A 179 -8.93 0.84 5.73
N ILE A 180 -10.14 0.76 6.31
CA ILE A 180 -11.37 1.34 5.76
C ILE A 180 -11.67 2.64 6.49
N ALA A 181 -11.81 3.74 5.76
CA ALA A 181 -12.01 5.07 6.33
C ALA A 181 -13.15 5.82 5.64
N ASP A 182 -13.86 6.61 6.41
CA ASP A 182 -14.71 7.71 5.97
C ASP A 182 -14.24 9.03 6.62
N GLU A 183 -14.95 10.11 6.40
CA GLU A 183 -14.57 11.42 6.95
C GLU A 183 -14.74 11.55 8.48
N GLN A 184 -15.24 10.49 9.16
CA GLN A 184 -15.43 10.48 10.61
C GLN A 184 -14.49 9.53 11.35
N GLU A 185 -14.17 8.38 10.74
CA GLU A 185 -13.44 7.31 11.44
C GLU A 185 -12.62 6.44 10.48
N VAL A 186 -11.63 5.72 11.03
CA VAL A 186 -10.85 4.73 10.30
C VAL A 186 -10.80 3.41 11.08
N TRP A 187 -10.94 2.31 10.36
CA TRP A 187 -11.00 0.94 10.85
C TRP A 187 -9.92 0.09 10.21
N GLN A 188 -9.37 -0.84 10.98
CA GLN A 188 -8.61 -1.97 10.45
C GLN A 188 -9.51 -3.21 10.47
N LEU A 189 -9.68 -3.86 9.33
CA LEU A 189 -10.39 -5.11 9.17
C LEU A 189 -9.41 -6.21 8.75
N GLU A 190 -9.38 -7.33 9.44
CA GLU A 190 -8.58 -8.50 9.13
C GLU A 190 -9.49 -9.68 8.79
N ILE A 191 -9.22 -10.37 7.67
CA ILE A 191 -10.10 -11.37 7.07
C ILE A 191 -9.31 -12.60 6.61
N LEU A 192 -9.90 -13.79 6.77
CA LEU A 192 -9.39 -15.09 6.28
C LEU A 192 -10.56 -15.98 5.83
N GLY A 193 -10.24 -17.03 5.09
CA GLY A 193 -11.20 -18.10 4.79
C GLY A 193 -11.63 -18.89 6.03
N GLU A 194 -12.61 -19.77 5.87
CA GLU A 194 -13.12 -20.69 6.91
C GLU A 194 -12.64 -22.14 6.70
N GLY A 195 -11.59 -22.33 5.88
CA GLY A 195 -11.06 -23.63 5.52
C GLY A 195 -11.66 -24.21 4.24
N PRO A 196 -11.04 -25.27 3.67
CA PRO A 196 -11.30 -25.75 2.31
C PRO A 196 -12.68 -26.38 2.11
N ASP A 197 -13.36 -26.80 3.20
CA ASP A 197 -14.62 -27.52 3.16
C ASP A 197 -15.85 -26.64 3.32
N LYS A 198 -15.66 -25.34 3.58
CA LYS A 198 -16.77 -24.42 3.84
C LYS A 198 -16.71 -23.15 2.99
N ILE A 199 -17.87 -22.80 2.46
CA ILE A 199 -18.10 -21.46 1.92
C ILE A 199 -18.36 -20.52 3.10
N GLY A 200 -17.52 -19.50 3.25
CA GLY A 200 -17.57 -18.53 4.33
C GLY A 200 -16.22 -17.85 4.52
N GLY A 201 -16.07 -17.23 5.66
CA GLY A 201 -14.83 -16.62 6.12
C GLY A 201 -14.96 -16.15 7.55
N ILE A 202 -13.83 -15.79 8.13
CA ILE A 202 -13.73 -15.13 9.44
C ILE A 202 -13.16 -13.75 9.26
N TRP A 203 -13.65 -12.81 10.02
CA TRP A 203 -13.14 -11.45 10.00
C TRP A 203 -13.33 -10.76 11.34
N VAL A 204 -12.47 -9.81 11.61
CA VAL A 204 -12.57 -8.90 12.74
C VAL A 204 -12.20 -7.50 12.28
N ALA A 205 -12.89 -6.49 12.78
CA ALA A 205 -12.57 -5.10 12.54
C ALA A 205 -12.45 -4.36 13.88
N GLN A 206 -11.39 -3.55 13.99
CA GLN A 206 -11.14 -2.68 15.14
C GLN A 206 -10.96 -1.24 14.66
N ARG A 207 -11.70 -0.32 15.29
CA ARG A 207 -11.57 1.11 15.04
C ARG A 207 -10.28 1.65 15.64
N VAL A 208 -9.57 2.50 14.90
CA VAL A 208 -8.50 3.31 15.44
C VAL A 208 -9.12 4.48 16.23
N PRO A 209 -8.74 4.71 17.49
CA PRO A 209 -9.25 5.86 18.24
C PRO A 209 -9.02 7.18 17.51
N ASP A 210 -9.92 8.14 17.69
CA ASP A 210 -9.88 9.43 16.97
C ASP A 210 -8.54 10.16 17.13
N ASP A 211 -7.89 10.05 18.29
CA ASP A 211 -6.62 10.71 18.62
C ASP A 211 -5.39 9.81 18.46
N HIS A 212 -5.53 8.71 17.70
CA HIS A 212 -4.49 7.73 17.45
C HIS A 212 -4.11 7.61 15.97
N VAL A 213 -2.95 7.00 15.76
CA VAL A 213 -2.44 6.54 14.48
C VAL A 213 -2.24 5.02 14.56
N GLY A 214 -2.66 4.30 13.52
CA GLY A 214 -2.44 2.86 13.35
C GLY A 214 -1.54 2.57 12.15
N VAL A 215 -0.94 1.39 12.14
CA VAL A 215 -0.10 0.91 11.02
C VAL A 215 -0.41 -0.55 10.75
N SER A 216 -0.54 -0.92 9.48
CA SER A 216 -0.58 -2.29 9.02
C SER A 216 0.52 -2.54 8.00
N ALA A 217 1.31 -3.59 8.18
CA ALA A 217 2.44 -3.89 7.33
C ALA A 217 2.72 -5.40 7.22
N ASN A 218 1.75 -6.13 6.68
CA ASN A 218 1.78 -7.56 6.41
C ASN A 218 1.82 -8.47 7.66
N ILE A 219 1.31 -7.98 8.77
CA ILE A 219 1.15 -8.74 10.01
C ILE A 219 -0.21 -8.39 10.60
N PRO A 220 -1.01 -9.37 11.08
CA PRO A 220 -2.28 -9.07 11.74
C PRO A 220 -2.02 -8.40 13.09
N ARG A 221 -2.83 -7.39 13.42
CA ARG A 221 -2.60 -6.51 14.57
C ARG A 221 -3.70 -6.56 15.61
N ILE A 222 -4.91 -7.02 15.21
CA ILE A 222 -6.06 -7.03 16.12
C ILE A 222 -5.87 -8.08 17.18
N GLY A 223 -5.94 -7.66 18.45
CA GLY A 223 -5.71 -8.50 19.61
C GLY A 223 -6.99 -9.13 20.17
N LYS A 224 -7.37 -8.73 21.38
CA LYS A 224 -8.61 -9.17 22.02
C LYS A 224 -9.81 -8.47 21.40
N ILE A 225 -10.89 -9.21 21.17
CA ILE A 225 -12.12 -8.70 20.56
C ILE A 225 -13.14 -8.43 21.67
N ASP A 226 -13.45 -7.17 21.94
CA ASP A 226 -14.56 -6.82 22.82
C ASP A 226 -15.88 -6.70 22.03
N ARG A 227 -16.60 -7.80 21.91
CA ARG A 227 -17.89 -7.86 21.18
C ARG A 227 -19.00 -7.01 21.82
N LYS A 228 -18.81 -6.47 23.04
CA LYS A 228 -19.78 -5.58 23.70
C LYS A 228 -19.57 -4.13 23.28
N ASP A 229 -18.34 -3.76 22.99
CA ASP A 229 -17.98 -2.42 22.52
C ASP A 229 -18.19 -2.31 20.99
N LYS A 230 -19.44 -1.99 20.61
CA LYS A 230 -19.84 -1.84 19.20
C LYS A 230 -19.29 -0.58 18.53
N ASP A 231 -18.75 0.36 19.30
CA ASP A 231 -18.13 1.55 18.73
C ASP A 231 -16.72 1.27 18.24
N TYR A 232 -16.04 0.25 18.81
CA TYR A 232 -14.68 -0.10 18.47
C TYR A 232 -14.49 -1.47 17.83
N PHE A 233 -15.47 -2.40 17.94
CA PHE A 233 -15.30 -3.75 17.40
C PHE A 233 -16.51 -4.25 16.62
N MET A 234 -16.20 -4.86 15.48
CA MET A 234 -17.11 -5.70 14.72
C MET A 234 -16.39 -7.01 14.37
N ALA A 235 -17.10 -8.14 14.35
CA ALA A 235 -16.49 -9.42 14.03
C ALA A 235 -17.54 -10.43 13.58
N SER A 236 -17.13 -11.39 12.75
CA SER A 236 -17.94 -12.58 12.47
C SER A 236 -18.12 -13.45 13.72
N ASP A 237 -19.24 -14.18 13.79
CA ASP A 237 -19.59 -14.96 14.98
C ASP A 237 -18.76 -16.25 15.15
N ASN A 238 -18.05 -16.66 14.09
CA ASN A 238 -17.37 -17.94 14.00
C ASN A 238 -15.86 -17.90 14.24
N VAL A 239 -15.26 -16.72 14.56
CA VAL A 239 -13.80 -16.52 14.68
C VAL A 239 -13.16 -17.53 15.62
N GLU A 240 -13.59 -17.57 16.89
CA GLU A 240 -13.02 -18.45 17.92
C GLU A 240 -13.32 -19.94 17.65
N LYS A 241 -14.46 -20.22 17.02
CA LYS A 241 -14.83 -21.57 16.61
C LYS A 241 -13.89 -22.11 15.55
N VAL A 242 -13.57 -21.29 14.54
CA VAL A 242 -12.62 -21.66 13.47
C VAL A 242 -11.22 -21.82 14.04
N ALA A 243 -10.77 -20.91 14.88
CA ALA A 243 -9.47 -21.04 15.54
C ALA A 243 -9.32 -22.36 16.32
N ARG A 244 -10.35 -22.79 17.06
CA ARG A 244 -10.35 -24.11 17.73
C ARG A 244 -10.38 -25.27 16.76
N GLN A 245 -11.22 -25.21 15.72
CA GLN A 245 -11.40 -26.27 14.74
C GLN A 245 -10.07 -26.61 14.04
N PHE A 246 -9.24 -25.62 13.77
CA PHE A 246 -7.97 -25.78 13.10
C PHE A 246 -6.77 -25.89 14.06
N GLY A 247 -7.02 -25.95 15.38
CA GLY A 247 -5.96 -26.08 16.40
C GLY A 247 -5.09 -24.83 16.58
N LEU A 248 -5.58 -23.68 16.13
CA LEU A 248 -4.87 -22.39 16.21
C LEU A 248 -5.08 -21.72 17.58
N TRP A 249 -6.03 -22.19 18.36
CA TRP A 249 -6.28 -21.84 19.76
C TRP A 249 -6.88 -23.04 20.50
N ASP A 250 -6.34 -23.34 21.69
CA ASP A 250 -6.75 -24.51 22.48
C ASP A 250 -8.04 -24.29 23.27
N GLY A 251 -8.63 -23.09 23.20
CA GLY A 251 -9.85 -22.72 23.91
C GLY A 251 -9.64 -22.31 25.36
N LYS A 252 -8.39 -22.16 25.82
CA LYS A 252 -8.04 -21.74 27.18
C LYS A 252 -7.47 -20.33 27.19
N GLY A 253 -7.74 -19.60 28.27
CA GLY A 253 -7.30 -18.22 28.39
C GLY A 253 -7.99 -17.28 27.41
N ASP A 254 -7.45 -16.06 27.28
CA ASP A 254 -7.98 -15.05 26.38
C ASP A 254 -7.69 -15.40 24.94
N PHE A 255 -8.68 -15.24 24.08
CA PHE A 255 -8.48 -15.31 22.64
C PHE A 255 -7.83 -14.01 22.15
N VAL A 256 -6.75 -14.13 21.41
CA VAL A 256 -6.03 -13.02 20.78
C VAL A 256 -5.93 -13.31 19.30
N PHE A 257 -6.59 -12.50 18.46
CA PHE A 257 -6.77 -12.78 17.03
C PHE A 257 -5.43 -12.93 16.31
N TRP A 258 -4.54 -11.94 16.40
CA TRP A 258 -3.27 -11.99 15.72
C TRP A 258 -2.40 -13.21 16.13
N ARG A 259 -2.45 -13.66 17.40
CA ARG A 259 -1.71 -14.86 17.85
C ARG A 259 -2.25 -16.15 17.24
N ALA A 260 -3.56 -16.21 17.01
CA ALA A 260 -4.19 -17.39 16.40
C ALA A 260 -3.95 -17.45 14.88
N PHE A 261 -3.86 -16.30 14.21
CA PHE A 261 -3.88 -16.23 12.75
C PHE A 261 -2.60 -15.63 12.13
N HIS A 262 -1.59 -15.34 12.94
CA HIS A 262 -0.28 -14.94 12.45
C HIS A 262 0.38 -16.12 11.70
N SER A 263 0.84 -15.87 10.49
CA SER A 263 1.76 -16.80 9.82
C SER A 263 3.18 -16.48 10.28
N ASP A 264 3.99 -17.51 10.49
CA ASP A 264 5.35 -17.37 10.96
C ASP A 264 6.21 -16.70 9.89
N TYR A 265 6.40 -15.39 9.96
CA TYR A 265 7.20 -14.59 9.04
C TYR A 265 8.69 -14.62 9.42
N GLY A 266 9.20 -15.73 9.82
CA GLY A 266 10.59 -16.13 9.70
C GLY A 266 11.69 -15.32 10.39
N ASP A 267 11.42 -14.17 11.00
CA ASP A 267 12.39 -13.34 11.72
C ASP A 267 12.19 -13.34 13.24
N GLY A 268 11.17 -14.06 13.72
CA GLY A 268 10.88 -14.23 15.14
C GLY A 268 10.19 -13.04 15.82
N HIS A 269 9.77 -12.03 15.04
CA HIS A 269 9.03 -10.88 15.56
C HIS A 269 7.53 -11.00 15.24
N ASN A 270 6.70 -10.53 16.20
CA ASN A 270 5.25 -10.45 16.06
C ASN A 270 4.80 -9.11 15.42
N PHE A 271 5.72 -8.38 14.83
CA PHE A 271 5.51 -7.13 14.09
C PHE A 271 6.65 -6.88 13.09
N SER A 272 6.37 -6.09 12.07
CA SER A 272 7.37 -5.74 11.07
C SER A 272 8.25 -4.56 11.51
N ASP A 273 9.49 -4.49 10.97
CA ASP A 273 10.37 -3.32 11.13
C ASP A 273 9.68 -2.01 10.69
N ARG A 274 8.76 -2.08 9.72
CA ARG A 274 7.98 -0.93 9.21
C ARG A 274 7.00 -0.40 10.24
N GLU A 275 6.25 -1.30 10.92
CA GLU A 275 5.32 -0.93 12.00
C GLU A 275 6.08 -0.30 13.17
N TYR A 276 7.16 -0.95 13.63
CA TYR A 276 8.02 -0.41 14.65
C TYR A 276 8.53 1.00 14.31
N PHE A 277 9.10 1.14 13.10
CA PHE A 277 9.68 2.42 12.66
C PHE A 277 8.64 3.54 12.63
N ILE A 278 7.47 3.29 12.02
CA ILE A 278 6.43 4.31 11.86
C ILE A 278 5.82 4.69 13.22
N LEU A 279 5.46 3.71 14.05
CA LEU A 279 4.89 3.99 15.38
C LEU A 279 5.89 4.73 16.28
N ASN A 280 7.16 4.32 16.27
CA ASN A 280 8.22 4.99 17.06
C ASN A 280 8.53 6.40 16.52
N ALA A 281 8.45 6.63 15.19
CA ALA A 281 8.63 7.96 14.60
C ALA A 281 7.49 8.95 14.91
N LEU A 282 6.29 8.42 15.22
CA LEU A 282 5.11 9.22 15.57
C LEU A 282 4.93 9.40 17.07
N ALA A 283 5.34 8.44 17.88
CA ALA A 283 5.20 8.45 19.33
C ALA A 283 6.51 8.03 20.04
N PRO A 284 7.64 8.76 19.84
CA PRO A 284 8.92 8.42 20.44
C PRO A 284 8.87 8.44 21.97
N SER A 285 7.96 9.20 22.59
CA SER A 285 7.78 9.22 24.06
C SER A 285 7.39 7.86 24.67
N LEU A 286 6.83 6.96 23.85
CA LEU A 286 6.46 5.61 24.31
C LEU A 286 7.67 4.69 24.48
N GLY A 287 8.84 5.05 23.93
CA GLY A 287 10.05 4.24 24.06
C GLY A 287 9.90 2.83 23.50
N LEU A 288 9.19 2.66 22.38
CA LEU A 288 9.01 1.35 21.74
C LEU A 288 10.37 0.76 21.37
N THR A 289 10.53 -0.54 21.55
CA THR A 289 11.75 -1.26 21.19
C THR A 289 11.43 -2.48 20.32
N ARG A 290 12.41 -2.93 19.54
CA ARG A 290 12.27 -4.14 18.70
C ARG A 290 12.24 -5.44 19.50
N ASP A 291 12.62 -5.39 20.79
CA ASP A 291 12.62 -6.56 21.69
C ASP A 291 11.27 -6.80 22.35
N MET A 292 10.27 -5.95 22.09
CA MET A 292 8.91 -6.14 22.61
C MET A 292 8.28 -7.39 22.00
N ASP A 293 7.45 -8.10 22.79
CA ASP A 293 6.67 -9.24 22.29
C ASP A 293 5.60 -8.79 21.28
N GLU A 294 4.99 -7.63 21.51
CA GLU A 294 4.01 -7.01 20.62
C GLU A 294 4.09 -5.49 20.68
N LEU A 295 3.73 -4.83 19.58
CA LEU A 295 3.50 -3.38 19.56
C LEU A 295 2.05 -3.08 19.88
N PRO A 296 1.72 -1.88 20.40
CA PRO A 296 0.32 -1.46 20.53
C PRO A 296 -0.38 -1.45 19.16
N PHE A 297 -1.68 -1.77 19.13
CA PHE A 297 -2.51 -1.72 17.91
C PHE A 297 -2.47 -0.35 17.25
N SER A 298 -2.50 0.71 18.05
CA SER A 298 -2.40 2.11 17.62
C SER A 298 -1.77 2.95 18.73
N VAL A 299 -1.22 4.09 18.38
CA VAL A 299 -0.56 5.02 19.31
C VAL A 299 -1.15 6.42 19.21
N LYS A 300 -1.19 7.13 20.32
CA LYS A 300 -1.40 8.58 20.31
C LYS A 300 -0.07 9.23 19.90
N PRO A 301 -0.02 9.97 18.77
CA PRO A 301 1.22 10.60 18.35
C PRO A 301 1.61 11.73 19.29
N ASP A 302 2.91 11.95 19.48
CA ASP A 302 3.44 13.03 20.33
C ASP A 302 3.14 14.43 19.76
N THR A 303 2.97 14.50 18.44
CA THR A 303 2.54 15.70 17.72
C THR A 303 1.48 15.35 16.69
N LEU A 304 0.53 16.25 16.46
CA LEU A 304 -0.49 16.03 15.43
C LEU A 304 0.16 15.82 14.06
N VAL A 305 -0.46 14.95 13.27
CA VAL A 305 0.05 14.45 11.99
C VAL A 305 -0.64 15.18 10.84
N ASP A 306 0.12 15.82 9.96
CA ASP A 306 -0.40 16.33 8.70
C ASP A 306 -0.18 15.32 7.56
N VAL A 307 -0.80 15.56 6.42
CA VAL A 307 -0.68 14.69 5.24
C VAL A 307 0.76 14.59 4.74
N ARG A 308 1.57 15.65 4.91
CA ARG A 308 3.00 15.67 4.53
C ARG A 308 3.79 14.69 5.37
N ARG A 309 3.48 14.59 6.66
CA ARG A 309 4.14 13.64 7.57
C ARG A 309 3.85 12.19 7.16
N VAL A 310 2.62 11.88 6.74
CA VAL A 310 2.28 10.54 6.21
C VAL A 310 3.05 10.27 4.91
N MET A 311 3.08 11.23 3.98
CA MET A 311 3.88 11.11 2.75
C MET A 311 5.36 10.91 3.03
N GLU A 312 5.92 11.60 4.02
CA GLU A 312 7.32 11.46 4.45
C GLU A 312 7.60 10.06 5.01
N LEU A 313 6.72 9.51 5.84
CA LEU A 313 6.87 8.16 6.37
C LEU A 313 6.88 7.10 5.27
N PHE A 314 6.07 7.29 4.21
CA PHE A 314 6.10 6.42 3.03
C PHE A 314 7.40 6.50 2.22
N ARG A 315 8.15 7.59 2.33
CA ARG A 315 9.49 7.73 1.70
C ARG A 315 10.62 7.06 2.48
N SER A 316 10.34 6.53 3.67
CA SER A 316 11.38 6.02 4.56
C SER A 316 12.11 4.81 3.97
N THR A 317 13.42 4.91 3.97
CA THR A 317 14.40 3.87 3.63
C THR A 317 15.24 3.45 4.82
N PHE A 318 14.91 3.95 6.01
CA PHE A 318 15.68 3.81 7.25
C PHE A 318 17.10 4.40 7.20
N GLU A 319 17.50 5.07 6.10
CA GLU A 319 18.81 5.73 6.00
C GLU A 319 19.03 6.71 7.15
N GLY A 320 20.24 6.71 7.70
CA GLY A 320 20.63 7.54 8.83
C GLY A 320 20.12 7.05 10.20
N THR A 321 19.47 5.90 10.28
CA THR A 321 19.07 5.24 11.53
C THR A 321 19.92 4.00 11.81
N PHE A 322 19.76 3.39 12.98
CA PHE A 322 20.41 2.10 13.27
C PHE A 322 19.91 0.93 12.38
N MET A 323 18.81 1.13 11.65
CA MET A 323 18.24 0.17 10.71
C MET A 323 18.71 0.40 9.27
N ASP A 324 19.60 1.35 9.04
CA ASP A 324 20.17 1.64 7.71
C ASP A 324 20.99 0.46 7.20
N MET A 325 20.46 -0.25 6.20
CA MET A 325 21.14 -1.41 5.63
C MET A 325 22.39 -1.05 4.81
N CYS A 326 22.57 0.23 4.44
CA CYS A 326 23.68 0.71 3.64
C CYS A 326 24.78 1.36 4.45
N GLN A 327 24.66 1.46 5.78
CA GLN A 327 25.62 2.16 6.65
C GLN A 327 27.05 1.63 6.54
N ASN A 328 27.21 0.34 6.23
CA ASN A 328 28.51 -0.31 6.09
C ASN A 328 29.03 -0.38 4.63
N VAL A 329 28.29 0.17 3.66
CA VAL A 329 28.75 0.31 2.27
C VAL A 329 29.60 1.57 2.18
N VAL A 330 30.87 1.45 2.59
CA VAL A 330 31.80 2.59 2.73
C VAL A 330 32.99 2.47 1.81
N VAL A 331 33.61 3.62 1.51
CA VAL A 331 34.86 3.74 0.75
C VAL A 331 35.87 4.55 1.55
N PRO A 332 37.18 4.34 1.32
CA PRO A 332 38.19 5.21 1.90
C PRO A 332 37.93 6.68 1.54
N ALA A 333 38.01 7.57 2.53
CA ALA A 333 37.83 9.01 2.38
C ALA A 333 39.08 9.75 2.86
N GLY A 334 39.27 10.96 2.33
CA GLY A 334 40.45 11.77 2.65
C GLY A 334 41.70 11.32 1.92
N ARG A 335 42.74 12.16 2.01
CA ARG A 335 44.06 11.90 1.35
C ARG A 335 44.89 10.87 2.11
N ASP A 336 44.58 10.63 3.36
CA ASP A 336 45.29 9.71 4.25
C ASP A 336 44.77 8.28 4.21
N GLY A 337 43.56 8.07 3.61
CA GLY A 337 42.91 6.77 3.55
C GLY A 337 42.48 6.19 4.91
N GLN A 338 42.60 6.96 5.99
CA GLN A 338 42.29 6.52 7.37
C GLN A 338 40.80 6.69 7.73
N SER A 339 40.14 7.65 7.09
CA SER A 339 38.69 7.88 7.25
C SER A 339 37.90 7.15 6.19
N THR A 340 36.62 6.86 6.48
CA THR A 340 35.67 6.27 5.54
C THR A 340 34.47 7.19 5.33
N ALA A 341 33.86 7.12 4.16
CA ALA A 341 32.60 7.77 3.85
C ALA A 341 31.65 6.75 3.21
N VAL A 342 30.35 6.98 3.34
CA VAL A 342 29.35 6.17 2.64
C VAL A 342 29.62 6.23 1.14
N SER A 343 29.66 5.08 0.50
CA SER A 343 29.92 4.97 -0.93
C SER A 343 28.86 5.71 -1.76
N PRO A 344 29.22 6.43 -2.83
CA PRO A 344 28.23 7.06 -3.71
C PRO A 344 27.17 6.09 -4.26
N ILE A 345 27.54 4.81 -4.46
CA ILE A 345 26.64 3.78 -4.97
C ILE A 345 25.75 3.12 -3.90
N ALA A 346 26.03 3.36 -2.60
CA ALA A 346 25.21 2.81 -1.52
C ALA A 346 23.76 3.29 -1.67
N ASN A 347 22.83 2.37 -1.80
CA ASN A 347 21.40 2.69 -1.88
C ASN A 347 20.56 1.58 -1.21
N PRO A 348 19.38 1.92 -0.65
CA PRO A 348 18.55 0.97 0.08
C PRO A 348 17.85 -0.07 -0.81
N TRP A 349 18.03 0.00 -2.13
CA TRP A 349 17.38 -0.88 -3.11
C TRP A 349 18.39 -1.69 -3.93
N LEU A 350 19.56 -1.99 -3.35
CA LEU A 350 20.53 -2.91 -3.95
C LEU A 350 19.86 -4.27 -4.22
N THR A 351 20.08 -4.81 -5.42
CA THR A 351 19.54 -6.12 -5.78
C THR A 351 20.06 -7.22 -4.84
N GLY A 352 19.29 -8.28 -4.64
CA GLY A 352 19.72 -9.41 -3.81
C GLY A 352 21.06 -10.03 -4.28
N THR A 353 21.35 -9.99 -5.58
CA THR A 353 22.65 -10.40 -6.13
C THR A 353 23.79 -9.47 -5.67
N MET A 354 23.57 -8.15 -5.72
CA MET A 354 24.57 -7.17 -5.24
C MET A 354 24.78 -7.30 -3.73
N GLN A 355 23.73 -7.47 -2.94
CA GLN A 355 23.82 -7.70 -1.49
C GLN A 355 24.64 -8.95 -1.17
N LYS A 356 24.34 -10.06 -1.86
CA LYS A 356 25.10 -11.33 -1.72
C LYS A 356 26.57 -11.14 -2.10
N THR A 357 26.86 -10.44 -3.21
CA THR A 357 28.24 -10.19 -3.65
C THR A 357 29.00 -9.33 -2.64
N LEU A 358 28.40 -8.26 -2.13
CA LEU A 358 29.03 -7.41 -1.10
C LEU A 358 29.32 -8.21 0.17
N ASN A 359 28.38 -9.03 0.63
CA ASN A 359 28.55 -9.86 1.82
C ASN A 359 29.56 -11.02 1.61
N GLN A 360 29.78 -11.50 0.37
CA GLN A 360 30.85 -12.43 0.07
C GLN A 360 32.23 -11.78 0.12
N LEU A 361 32.33 -10.53 -0.30
CA LEU A 361 33.59 -9.76 -0.22
C LEU A 361 33.93 -9.32 1.20
N ALA A 362 32.93 -8.86 1.94
CA ALA A 362 33.06 -8.43 3.33
C ALA A 362 31.78 -8.84 4.11
N PRO A 363 31.81 -9.90 4.91
CA PRO A 363 30.66 -10.38 5.68
C PRO A 363 30.07 -9.29 6.59
N GLY A 364 28.75 -9.14 6.59
CA GLY A 364 28.04 -8.15 7.40
C GLY A 364 28.01 -6.73 6.78
N THR A 365 28.40 -6.57 5.52
CA THR A 365 28.29 -5.26 4.83
C THR A 365 26.83 -4.85 4.67
N ILE A 366 25.94 -5.77 4.28
CA ILE A 366 24.51 -5.54 4.13
C ILE A 366 23.73 -6.49 5.05
N GLU A 367 22.97 -5.93 5.96
CA GLU A 367 21.92 -6.63 6.68
C GLU A 367 20.58 -6.21 6.07
N PHE A 368 19.96 -7.11 5.29
CA PHE A 368 18.71 -6.79 4.59
C PHE A 368 17.59 -6.42 5.57
N ARG A 369 16.90 -5.34 5.27
CA ARG A 369 15.70 -4.88 5.95
C ARG A 369 14.66 -4.45 4.94
N ARG A 370 13.43 -4.89 5.15
CA ARG A 370 12.28 -4.45 4.36
C ARG A 370 11.91 -3.01 4.76
N THR A 371 12.33 -2.05 3.96
CA THR A 371 12.03 -0.61 4.16
C THR A 371 10.57 -0.29 3.81
N VAL A 372 10.06 0.88 4.22
CA VAL A 372 8.73 1.35 3.80
C VAL A 372 8.71 1.62 2.31
N ALA A 373 9.64 2.44 1.82
CA ALA A 373 9.81 2.69 0.39
C ALA A 373 10.62 1.58 -0.27
N VAL A 374 10.11 0.98 -1.34
CA VAL A 374 10.80 -0.07 -2.10
C VAL A 374 10.78 0.16 -3.60
N ALA A 375 11.80 -0.36 -4.28
CA ALA A 375 11.99 -0.18 -5.72
C ALA A 375 11.01 -0.98 -6.59
N TRP A 376 10.27 -1.91 -6.01
CA TRP A 376 9.26 -2.74 -6.68
C TRP A 376 7.82 -2.33 -6.36
N CYS A 377 7.61 -1.17 -5.74
CA CYS A 377 6.30 -0.58 -5.57
C CYS A 377 5.70 -0.23 -6.94
N ALA A 378 4.47 -0.64 -7.18
CA ALA A 378 3.74 -0.29 -8.39
C ALA A 378 3.18 1.14 -8.27
N TYR A 379 2.50 1.39 -7.16
CA TYR A 379 1.97 2.70 -6.79
C TYR A 379 1.76 2.79 -5.28
N SER A 380 1.55 4.00 -4.79
CA SER A 380 1.13 4.21 -3.40
C SER A 380 0.11 5.35 -3.29
N THR A 381 -0.77 5.24 -2.31
CA THR A 381 -1.82 6.22 -2.01
C THR A 381 -1.67 6.76 -0.60
N VAL A 382 -1.95 8.04 -0.41
CA VAL A 382 -2.29 8.64 0.89
C VAL A 382 -3.63 9.31 0.67
N ILE A 383 -4.67 8.89 1.38
CA ILE A 383 -6.01 9.37 1.16
C ILE A 383 -6.44 10.18 2.37
N GLN A 384 -6.84 11.44 2.12
CA GLN A 384 -7.28 12.40 3.13
C GLN A 384 -8.76 12.67 2.93
N LEU A 385 -9.56 12.53 3.99
CA LEU A 385 -11.01 12.65 4.00
C LEU A 385 -11.41 13.80 4.93
N ARG A 386 -12.19 14.76 4.41
CA ARG A 386 -12.40 16.06 5.06
C ARG A 386 -13.88 16.40 5.11
N SER A 387 -14.50 16.17 6.28
CA SER A 387 -15.95 16.33 6.52
C SER A 387 -16.48 17.76 6.40
N TRP A 388 -15.61 18.77 6.38
CA TRP A 388 -16.00 20.19 6.28
C TRP A 388 -16.04 20.71 4.84
N LEU A 389 -15.77 19.84 3.87
CA LEU A 389 -15.80 20.16 2.44
C LEU A 389 -16.85 19.29 1.72
N PRO A 390 -17.38 19.76 0.57
CA PRO A 390 -18.19 18.89 -0.29
C PRO A 390 -17.43 17.63 -0.69
N ASP A 391 -18.11 16.49 -0.79
CA ASP A 391 -17.49 15.19 -1.08
C ASP A 391 -16.54 15.24 -2.28
N ALA A 392 -16.96 15.93 -3.35
CA ALA A 392 -16.18 16.02 -4.58
C ALA A 392 -14.73 16.49 -4.39
N VAL A 393 -14.49 17.39 -3.44
CA VAL A 393 -13.16 17.94 -3.13
C VAL A 393 -12.67 17.54 -1.74
N GLY A 394 -13.56 17.07 -0.87
CA GLY A 394 -13.27 16.62 0.50
C GLY A 394 -12.38 15.38 0.53
N GLY A 395 -12.70 14.38 -0.27
CA GLY A 395 -11.85 13.21 -0.48
C GLY A 395 -10.75 13.49 -1.49
N VAL A 396 -9.49 13.26 -1.10
CA VAL A 396 -8.34 13.38 -2.01
C VAL A 396 -7.37 12.21 -1.81
N CYS A 397 -7.09 11.50 -2.90
CA CYS A 397 -6.04 10.50 -3.00
C CYS A 397 -4.77 11.14 -3.56
N TRP A 398 -3.72 11.20 -2.76
CA TRP A 398 -2.38 11.59 -3.17
C TRP A 398 -1.69 10.34 -3.75
N LEU A 399 -1.82 10.18 -5.07
CA LEU A 399 -1.35 9.01 -5.82
C LEU A 399 0.10 9.21 -6.28
N SER A 400 0.95 8.23 -6.01
CA SER A 400 2.33 8.16 -6.51
C SER A 400 2.53 6.85 -7.25
N LEU A 401 3.16 6.91 -8.42
CA LEU A 401 3.57 5.73 -9.20
C LEU A 401 5.05 5.43 -8.99
N ASP A 402 5.45 4.15 -9.10
CA ASP A 402 6.80 3.68 -8.82
C ASP A 402 7.17 3.81 -7.33
N ASN A 403 8.43 3.78 -7.00
CA ASN A 403 8.99 3.85 -5.65
C ASN A 403 8.56 5.15 -4.91
N PRO A 404 7.78 5.07 -3.83
CA PRO A 404 7.31 6.25 -3.11
C PRO A 404 8.44 7.07 -2.47
N GLY A 405 9.62 6.49 -2.28
CA GLY A 405 10.83 7.20 -1.83
C GLY A 405 11.45 8.09 -2.90
N GLN A 406 11.00 7.98 -4.15
CA GLN A 406 11.60 8.66 -5.29
C GLN A 406 10.59 9.43 -6.15
N SER A 407 9.29 9.17 -6.01
CA SER A 407 8.24 9.74 -6.86
C SER A 407 7.38 10.75 -6.11
N PRO A 408 6.89 11.81 -6.79
CA PRO A 408 5.98 12.78 -6.21
C PRO A 408 4.57 12.22 -6.14
N ARG A 409 3.70 12.89 -5.40
CA ARG A 409 2.28 12.56 -5.31
C ARG A 409 1.44 13.56 -6.10
N VAL A 410 0.53 13.01 -6.91
CA VAL A 410 -0.44 13.76 -7.70
C VAL A 410 -1.81 13.62 -7.04
N PRO A 411 -2.53 14.71 -6.75
CA PRO A 411 -3.85 14.63 -6.12
C PRO A 411 -4.91 14.17 -7.14
N VAL A 412 -5.70 13.16 -6.75
CA VAL A 412 -6.91 12.71 -7.44
C VAL A 412 -8.06 12.84 -6.46
N PHE A 413 -9.09 13.61 -6.80
CA PHE A 413 -10.19 13.91 -5.88
C PHE A 413 -11.35 12.94 -6.07
N ALA A 414 -12.18 12.81 -5.04
CA ALA A 414 -13.41 12.01 -5.09
C ALA A 414 -14.34 12.43 -6.25
N GLY A 415 -14.39 13.71 -6.60
CA GLY A 415 -15.14 14.25 -7.73
C GLY A 415 -14.37 14.33 -9.06
N THR A 416 -13.14 13.80 -9.13
CA THR A 416 -12.41 13.66 -10.40
C THR A 416 -13.16 12.67 -11.29
N THR A 417 -13.32 13.00 -12.58
CA THR A 417 -14.02 12.12 -13.55
C THR A 417 -13.09 11.57 -14.63
N ARG A 418 -11.89 12.14 -14.76
CA ARG A 418 -10.90 11.74 -15.77
C ARG A 418 -9.48 12.00 -15.27
N LEU A 419 -8.62 11.01 -15.41
CA LEU A 419 -7.18 11.14 -15.21
C LEU A 419 -6.46 11.57 -16.51
N PRO A 420 -5.20 12.06 -16.45
CA PRO A 420 -4.34 12.21 -17.63
C PRO A 420 -4.21 10.89 -18.39
N GLU A 421 -4.19 10.92 -19.72
CA GLU A 421 -4.18 9.73 -20.60
C GLU A 421 -3.06 8.74 -20.32
N ALA A 422 -1.92 9.22 -19.82
CA ALA A 422 -0.80 8.35 -19.47
C ALA A 422 -1.13 7.34 -18.35
N TYR A 423 -2.16 7.61 -17.53
CA TYR A 423 -2.63 6.66 -16.52
C TYR A 423 -3.41 5.48 -17.12
N ASP A 424 -3.95 5.59 -18.32
CA ASP A 424 -4.64 4.49 -19.02
C ASP A 424 -3.66 3.44 -19.58
N ARG A 425 -2.34 3.70 -19.51
CA ARG A 425 -1.29 2.89 -20.14
C ARG A 425 -0.54 2.03 -19.12
N CYS A 426 -0.41 0.75 -19.48
CA CYS A 426 0.32 -0.24 -18.70
C CYS A 426 1.83 0.00 -18.73
N GLY A 427 2.43 0.22 -17.58
CA GLY A 427 3.88 0.33 -17.43
C GLY A 427 4.56 -0.86 -16.76
N GLN A 428 3.80 -1.79 -16.12
CA GLN A 428 4.36 -2.87 -15.32
C GLN A 428 4.99 -4.00 -16.16
N ASN A 429 4.51 -4.24 -17.38
CA ASN A 429 4.92 -5.38 -18.22
C ASN A 429 6.12 -5.09 -19.12
N GLY A 430 6.55 -3.83 -19.22
CA GLY A 430 7.66 -3.43 -20.07
C GLY A 430 7.85 -1.92 -20.12
N TYR A 431 8.86 -1.50 -20.88
CA TYR A 431 9.10 -0.08 -21.10
C TYR A 431 8.05 0.50 -22.06
N ASP A 432 7.27 1.45 -21.58
CA ASP A 432 6.37 2.27 -22.37
C ASP A 432 6.57 3.74 -21.99
N PRO A 433 7.26 4.55 -22.82
CA PRO A 433 7.61 5.94 -22.53
C PRO A 433 6.39 6.85 -22.37
N GLU A 434 5.20 6.45 -22.85
CA GLU A 434 3.96 7.21 -22.76
C GLU A 434 3.14 6.86 -21.49
N SER A 435 3.55 5.82 -20.73
CA SER A 435 2.85 5.46 -19.51
C SER A 435 3.26 6.35 -18.34
N ALA A 436 2.30 6.67 -17.48
CA ALA A 436 2.54 7.49 -16.29
C ALA A 436 3.63 6.90 -15.38
N LEU A 437 3.71 5.57 -15.24
CA LEU A 437 4.77 4.89 -14.50
C LEU A 437 6.17 5.26 -15.03
N TRP A 438 6.38 5.19 -16.34
CA TRP A 438 7.70 5.39 -16.93
C TRP A 438 8.10 6.86 -17.03
N HIS A 439 7.15 7.79 -16.93
CA HIS A 439 7.48 9.20 -16.76
C HIS A 439 8.32 9.44 -15.50
N PHE A 440 8.07 8.69 -14.42
CA PHE A 440 8.83 8.80 -13.16
C PHE A 440 9.99 7.79 -13.09
N ARG A 441 9.75 6.54 -13.47
CA ARG A 441 10.69 5.42 -13.30
C ARG A 441 12.04 5.65 -13.98
N ARG A 442 12.10 6.35 -15.12
CA ARG A 442 13.36 6.62 -15.83
C ARG A 442 14.34 7.38 -14.96
N ALA A 443 13.96 8.54 -14.45
CA ALA A 443 14.82 9.33 -13.55
C ALA A 443 15.09 8.60 -12.23
N ASN A 444 14.08 7.93 -11.65
CA ASN A 444 14.22 7.19 -10.41
C ASN A 444 15.29 6.09 -10.51
N LYS A 445 15.29 5.31 -11.60
CA LYS A 445 16.30 4.26 -11.81
C LYS A 445 17.69 4.84 -12.05
N LEU A 446 17.81 5.93 -12.80
CA LEU A 446 19.10 6.62 -12.96
C LEU A 446 19.64 7.15 -11.63
N ALA A 447 18.78 7.68 -10.77
CA ALA A 447 19.20 8.16 -9.46
C ALA A 447 19.88 7.06 -8.61
N THR A 448 19.47 5.78 -8.75
CA THR A 448 20.06 4.67 -7.98
C THR A 448 21.48 4.30 -8.42
N VAL A 449 21.95 4.76 -9.57
CA VAL A 449 23.33 4.51 -10.06
C VAL A 449 24.38 5.11 -9.10
N ALA A 450 24.09 6.30 -8.55
CA ALA A 450 24.92 6.96 -7.55
C ALA A 450 24.05 7.68 -6.51
N TRP A 451 23.21 6.91 -5.80
CA TRP A 451 22.15 7.39 -4.93
C TRP A 451 22.57 8.47 -3.94
N GLN A 452 23.70 8.29 -3.28
CA GLN A 452 24.16 9.27 -2.27
C GLN A 452 24.46 10.65 -2.86
N SER A 453 24.77 10.73 -4.17
CA SER A 453 25.03 12.01 -4.86
C SER A 453 23.83 12.57 -5.63
N THR A 454 22.76 11.79 -5.80
CA THR A 454 21.55 12.18 -6.56
C THR A 454 20.32 12.38 -5.69
N LYS A 455 20.24 11.66 -4.54
CA LYS A 455 19.04 11.63 -3.68
C LYS A 455 18.55 13.00 -3.26
N LYS A 456 19.47 13.93 -2.93
CA LYS A 456 19.07 15.28 -2.52
C LYS A 456 18.34 16.01 -3.63
N GLN A 457 18.89 16.00 -4.85
CA GLN A 457 18.29 16.68 -6.00
C GLN A 457 16.89 16.10 -6.30
N LEU A 458 16.75 14.77 -6.27
CA LEU A 458 15.48 14.10 -6.48
C LEU A 458 14.47 14.44 -5.38
N THR A 459 14.88 14.39 -4.11
CA THR A 459 14.01 14.72 -2.98
C THR A 459 13.56 16.18 -3.01
N ASP A 460 14.44 17.12 -3.39
CA ASP A 460 14.08 18.53 -3.54
C ASP A 460 12.94 18.71 -4.56
N GLU A 461 12.97 17.98 -5.69
CA GLU A 461 11.91 18.04 -6.71
C GLU A 461 10.61 17.38 -6.24
N VAL A 462 10.67 16.26 -5.51
CA VAL A 462 9.49 15.66 -4.86
C VAL A 462 8.80 16.70 -3.98
N LEU A 463 9.57 17.32 -3.08
CA LEU A 463 9.03 18.30 -2.14
C LEU A 463 8.52 19.57 -2.84
N ALA A 464 9.14 19.99 -3.95
CA ALA A 464 8.68 21.13 -4.74
C ALA A 464 7.31 20.87 -5.36
N VAL A 465 7.09 19.71 -5.99
CA VAL A 465 5.79 19.32 -6.57
C VAL A 465 4.73 19.24 -5.48
N GLU A 466 4.98 18.51 -4.39
CA GLU A 466 4.01 18.31 -3.31
C GLU A 466 3.67 19.63 -2.60
N SER A 467 4.67 20.49 -2.35
CA SER A 467 4.44 21.79 -1.70
C SER A 467 3.65 22.74 -2.59
N SER A 468 3.95 22.79 -3.90
CA SER A 468 3.20 23.59 -4.87
C SER A 468 1.74 23.11 -4.97
N SER A 469 1.54 21.80 -5.01
CA SER A 469 0.21 21.21 -5.05
C SER A 469 -0.58 21.53 -3.79
N LEU A 470 -0.03 21.33 -2.60
CA LEU A 470 -0.71 21.67 -1.34
C LEU A 470 -0.99 23.17 -1.18
N ALA A 471 -0.12 24.04 -1.68
CA ALA A 471 -0.34 25.49 -1.64
C ALA A 471 -1.53 25.94 -2.50
N GLY A 472 -1.74 25.30 -3.65
CA GLY A 472 -2.85 25.59 -4.55
C GLY A 472 -4.21 25.00 -4.12
N LEU A 473 -4.19 24.08 -3.16
CA LEU A 473 -5.39 23.31 -2.78
C LEU A 473 -6.51 24.18 -2.21
N ARG A 474 -6.18 25.13 -1.33
CA ARG A 474 -7.18 26.04 -0.72
C ARG A 474 -7.95 26.87 -1.74
N GLU A 475 -7.28 27.33 -2.80
CA GLU A 475 -7.93 28.08 -3.85
C GLU A 475 -8.85 27.18 -4.69
N LEU A 476 -8.42 25.96 -4.98
CA LEU A 476 -9.26 24.96 -5.65
C LEU A 476 -10.51 24.64 -4.82
N GLU A 477 -10.34 24.38 -3.52
CA GLU A 477 -11.44 24.09 -2.58
C GLU A 477 -12.50 25.20 -2.59
N ARG A 478 -12.06 26.46 -2.54
CA ARG A 478 -12.96 27.61 -2.62
C ARG A 478 -13.70 27.69 -3.95
N GLN A 479 -13.03 27.38 -5.06
CA GLN A 479 -13.65 27.39 -6.39
C GLN A 479 -14.66 26.26 -6.60
N VAL A 480 -14.42 25.12 -5.98
CA VAL A 480 -15.29 23.93 -6.10
C VAL A 480 -16.48 23.99 -5.16
N GLN A 481 -16.33 24.62 -3.98
CA GLN A 481 -17.35 24.63 -2.93
C GLN A 481 -18.72 25.15 -3.40
N ASP A 482 -18.72 26.17 -4.27
CA ASP A 482 -19.93 26.81 -4.79
C ASP A 482 -20.19 26.47 -6.27
N ALA A 483 -19.45 25.49 -6.83
CA ALA A 483 -19.56 25.14 -8.23
C ALA A 483 -20.62 24.06 -8.49
N GLU A 484 -21.36 24.19 -9.62
CA GLU A 484 -22.19 23.09 -10.11
C GLU A 484 -21.35 21.85 -10.43
N PRO A 485 -21.92 20.63 -10.35
CA PRO A 485 -21.16 19.37 -10.44
C PRO A 485 -20.24 19.25 -11.67
N GLU A 486 -20.71 19.62 -12.86
CA GLU A 486 -19.88 19.57 -14.07
C GLU A 486 -18.70 20.54 -14.01
N ARG A 487 -18.93 21.72 -13.43
CA ARG A 487 -17.88 22.73 -13.26
C ARG A 487 -16.88 22.31 -12.20
N ALA A 488 -17.35 21.74 -11.09
CA ALA A 488 -16.50 21.15 -10.04
C ALA A 488 -15.59 20.07 -10.62
N ALA A 489 -16.15 19.09 -11.35
CA ALA A 489 -15.38 18.04 -12.00
C ALA A 489 -14.33 18.60 -12.98
N ALA A 490 -14.70 19.60 -13.80
CA ALA A 490 -13.75 20.23 -14.72
C ALA A 490 -12.58 20.91 -14.00
N LEU A 491 -12.82 21.58 -12.87
CA LEU A 491 -11.78 22.20 -12.05
C LEU A 491 -10.85 21.15 -11.42
N LEU A 492 -11.41 20.06 -10.86
CA LEU A 492 -10.67 18.96 -10.26
C LEU A 492 -9.79 18.24 -11.29
N ASN A 493 -10.36 17.91 -12.46
CA ASN A 493 -9.62 17.29 -13.58
C ASN A 493 -8.46 18.18 -14.04
N ALA A 494 -8.71 19.49 -14.20
CA ALA A 494 -7.68 20.43 -14.62
C ALA A 494 -6.56 20.58 -13.57
N TYR A 495 -6.91 20.54 -12.30
CA TYR A 495 -5.93 20.61 -11.21
C TYR A 495 -5.05 19.37 -11.18
N THR A 496 -5.63 18.17 -11.21
CA THR A 496 -4.91 16.90 -11.28
C THR A 496 -3.95 16.88 -12.47
N THR A 497 -4.44 17.25 -13.66
CA THR A 497 -3.63 17.30 -14.90
C THR A 497 -2.47 18.28 -14.77
N ARG A 498 -2.71 19.49 -14.26
CA ARG A 498 -1.67 20.51 -14.09
C ARG A 498 -0.56 20.04 -13.15
N VAL A 499 -0.91 19.42 -12.00
CA VAL A 499 0.11 18.90 -11.06
C VAL A 499 0.88 17.74 -11.68
N TYR A 500 0.21 16.86 -12.42
CA TYR A 500 0.85 15.77 -13.14
C TYR A 500 1.84 16.28 -14.20
N ASP A 501 1.44 17.24 -15.02
CA ASP A 501 2.28 17.81 -16.09
C ASP A 501 3.52 18.54 -15.53
N ASP A 502 3.36 19.28 -14.41
CA ASP A 502 4.51 19.88 -13.69
C ASP A 502 5.47 18.80 -13.19
N ALA A 503 4.96 17.74 -12.59
CA ALA A 503 5.77 16.62 -12.11
C ALA A 503 6.51 15.93 -13.26
N VAL A 504 5.84 15.61 -14.36
CA VAL A 504 6.45 14.98 -15.54
C VAL A 504 7.56 15.86 -16.14
N SER A 505 7.32 17.17 -16.26
CA SER A 505 8.32 18.12 -16.75
C SER A 505 9.58 18.13 -15.87
N ARG A 506 9.41 18.12 -14.54
CA ARG A 506 10.54 18.08 -13.59
C ARG A 506 11.29 16.75 -13.66
N TRP A 507 10.59 15.62 -13.78
CA TRP A 507 11.23 14.30 -13.91
C TRP A 507 12.00 14.15 -15.23
N ALA A 508 11.50 14.72 -16.32
CA ALA A 508 12.24 14.78 -17.59
C ALA A 508 13.53 15.62 -17.44
N ALA A 509 13.50 16.73 -16.72
CA ALA A 509 14.68 17.54 -16.43
C ALA A 509 15.68 16.81 -15.50
N LEU A 510 15.18 16.08 -14.48
CA LEU A 510 16.00 15.22 -13.63
C LEU A 510 16.71 14.13 -14.44
N GLU A 511 15.96 13.42 -15.30
CA GLU A 511 16.50 12.40 -16.18
C GLU A 511 17.65 12.95 -17.03
N ALA A 512 17.42 14.08 -17.71
CA ALA A 512 18.44 14.74 -18.52
C ALA A 512 19.68 15.15 -17.69
N SER A 513 19.47 15.66 -16.47
CA SER A 513 20.55 16.02 -15.54
C SER A 513 21.39 14.79 -15.13
N PHE A 514 20.72 13.66 -14.85
CA PHE A 514 21.42 12.42 -14.48
C PHE A 514 22.17 11.81 -15.66
N TRP A 515 21.58 11.81 -16.86
CA TRP A 515 22.29 11.40 -18.08
C TRP A 515 23.51 12.27 -18.34
N HIS A 516 23.41 13.59 -18.19
CA HIS A 516 24.58 14.49 -18.30
C HIS A 516 25.66 14.11 -17.31
N ARG A 517 25.32 13.93 -16.01
CA ARG A 517 26.25 13.56 -14.96
C ARG A 517 26.97 12.24 -15.24
N PHE A 518 26.21 11.19 -15.59
CA PHE A 518 26.76 9.84 -15.78
C PHE A 518 27.39 9.64 -17.18
N GLY A 519 26.93 10.39 -18.19
CA GLY A 519 27.48 10.35 -19.55
C GLY A 519 28.86 10.95 -19.67
N LEU A 520 29.28 11.80 -18.73
CA LEU A 520 30.64 12.38 -18.68
C LEU A 520 31.66 11.52 -17.91
N GLY A 521 31.23 10.36 -17.44
CA GLY A 521 31.99 9.49 -16.54
C GLY A 521 31.73 9.79 -15.06
N PHE A 522 32.07 8.83 -14.23
CA PHE A 522 31.88 8.91 -12.78
C PHE A 522 33.05 9.65 -12.12
#